data_dcd3bf2528b6e0c630fee6e5bda16a5b
#
_entry.id   dcd3bf2528b6e0c630fee6e5bda16a5b
#
_cell.length_a   1.000
_cell.length_b   1.000
_cell.length_c   1.000
_cell.angle_alpha   90.00
_cell.angle_beta   90.00
_cell.angle_gamma   90.00
#
_symmetry.space_group_name_H-M   'P 1'
#
loop_
_entity.id
_entity.type
_entity.pdbx_description
1 polymer ?
#
loop_
_entity_poly.entity_id
_entity_poly.type
_entity_poly.pdbx_seq_one_letter_code
_entity_poly.pdbx_strand_id
1 'polypeptide(L)'
;QVLCELEQTYFCTVKGIPFTYIIKGHEMFVNRKEKSITQATILLSARRVLEKQAEGVVVSGPKKIGTFGASYLYPVFCQIGLIT
;
A
#
# COMPACT_ATOMS: atom_id res chain seq x y z
N GLN A 1 -0.95 12.95 -8.40
CA GLN A 1 -0.35 11.67 -8.02
C GLN A 1 -1.40 10.58 -7.92
N VAL A 2 -1.06 9.37 -8.36
CA VAL A 2 -2.01 8.27 -8.42
C VAL A 2 -2.66 7.97 -7.06
N LEU A 3 -1.87 7.97 -5.98
CA LEU A 3 -2.41 7.69 -4.65
C LEU A 3 -3.42 8.74 -4.21
N CYS A 4 -3.23 10.00 -4.61
CA CYS A 4 -4.17 11.06 -4.27
C CYS A 4 -5.49 10.88 -5.02
N GLU A 5 -5.44 10.33 -6.23
CA GLU A 5 -6.64 10.13 -7.02
C GLU A 5 -7.56 9.05 -6.44
N LEU A 6 -7.00 8.17 -5.60
CA LEU A 6 -7.76 7.08 -4.99
C LEU A 6 -8.18 7.38 -3.55
N GLU A 7 -7.96 8.62 -3.08
CA GLU A 7 -8.43 9.01 -1.76
C GLU A 7 -9.94 8.81 -1.66
N GLN A 8 -10.41 8.44 -0.47
CA GLN A 8 -11.83 8.20 -0.19
C GLN A 8 -12.42 6.99 -0.90
N THR A 9 -11.61 6.28 -1.70
CA THR A 9 -12.04 5.02 -2.30
C THR A 9 -11.92 3.92 -1.24
N TYR A 10 -12.92 3.05 -1.16
CA TYR A 10 -12.89 1.96 -0.21
C TYR A 10 -12.04 0.81 -0.73
N PHE A 11 -11.15 0.33 0.11
CA PHE A 11 -10.34 -0.84 -0.14
C PHE A 11 -10.57 -1.85 0.97
N CYS A 12 -10.21 -3.11 0.71
CA CYS A 12 -10.26 -4.14 1.74
C CYS A 12 -8.87 -4.75 1.91
N THR A 13 -8.49 -5.00 3.16
CA THR A 13 -7.28 -5.77 3.43
C THR A 13 -7.49 -7.21 3.02
N VAL A 14 -6.42 -8.00 3.02
CA VAL A 14 -6.52 -9.43 2.69
C VAL A 14 -7.51 -10.14 3.60
N LYS A 15 -7.64 -9.68 4.84
CA LYS A 15 -8.58 -10.26 5.80
C LYS A 15 -10.00 -9.71 5.64
N GLY A 16 -10.23 -8.85 4.64
CA GLY A 16 -11.56 -8.33 4.38
C GLY A 16 -11.96 -7.11 5.19
N ILE A 17 -11.01 -6.43 5.84
CA ILE A 17 -11.30 -5.23 6.64
C ILE A 17 -11.33 -4.03 5.70
N PRO A 18 -12.49 -3.34 5.59
CA PRO A 18 -12.60 -2.17 4.71
C PRO A 18 -11.86 -0.97 5.30
N PHE A 19 -11.27 -0.16 4.44
CA PHE A 19 -10.58 1.06 4.86
C PHE A 19 -10.57 2.10 3.74
N THR A 20 -10.34 3.35 4.15
CA THR A 20 -10.08 4.45 3.21
C THR A 20 -8.81 5.14 3.70
N TYR A 21 -8.24 5.98 2.84
CA TYR A 21 -7.07 6.76 3.24
C TYR A 21 -7.13 8.16 2.64
N ILE A 22 -6.34 9.06 3.21
CA ILE A 22 -6.10 10.37 2.63
C ILE A 22 -4.58 10.62 2.62
N ILE A 23 -4.14 11.43 1.68
CA ILE A 23 -2.75 11.87 1.62
C ILE A 23 -2.72 13.30 2.11
N LYS A 24 -1.88 13.56 3.11
CA LYS A 24 -1.74 14.89 3.68
C LYS A 24 -0.26 15.14 3.93
N GLY A 25 0.28 16.19 3.31
CA GLY A 25 1.72 16.39 3.30
C GLY A 25 2.36 15.26 2.53
N HIS A 26 3.30 14.58 3.15
CA HIS A 26 3.97 13.43 2.55
C HIS A 26 3.64 12.13 3.28
N GLU A 27 2.43 12.05 3.86
CA GLU A 27 2.04 10.91 4.67
C GLU A 27 0.66 10.41 4.25
N MET A 28 0.48 9.10 4.35
CA MET A 28 -0.79 8.46 4.10
C MET A 28 -1.47 8.18 5.44
N PHE A 29 -2.66 8.71 5.62
CA PHE A 29 -3.46 8.49 6.83
C PHE A 29 -4.58 7.50 6.49
N VAL A 30 -4.50 6.32 7.11
CA VAL A 30 -5.50 5.28 6.94
C VAL A 30 -6.50 5.39 8.08
N ASN A 31 -7.79 5.33 7.76
CA ASN A 31 -8.83 5.51 8.77
C ASN A 31 -8.87 4.42 9.85
N ARG A 32 -8.12 3.34 9.66
CA ARG A 32 -8.05 2.22 10.62
C ARG A 32 -6.77 2.23 11.46
N LYS A 33 -5.90 3.21 11.26
CA LYS A 33 -4.62 3.30 11.99
C LYS A 33 -4.45 4.68 12.59
N GLU A 34 -3.84 4.72 13.77
CA GLU A 34 -3.51 5.99 14.41
C GLU A 34 -2.24 6.60 13.82
N LYS A 35 -1.28 5.75 13.44
CA LYS A 35 -0.02 6.24 12.86
C LYS A 35 -0.14 6.31 11.36
N SER A 36 0.38 7.39 10.79
CA SER A 36 0.43 7.53 9.34
C SER A 36 1.52 6.65 8.75
N ILE A 37 1.42 6.41 7.45
CA ILE A 37 2.45 5.71 6.69
C ILE A 37 3.24 6.80 5.96
N THR A 38 4.54 6.92 6.26
CA THR A 38 5.35 7.99 5.68
C THR A 38 5.65 7.72 4.21
N GLN A 39 5.96 8.79 3.48
CA GLN A 39 6.35 8.68 2.09
C GLN A 39 7.55 7.74 1.92
N ALA A 40 8.52 7.83 2.83
CA ALA A 40 9.71 6.97 2.77
C ALA A 40 9.31 5.49 2.84
N THR A 41 8.36 5.16 3.72
CA THR A 41 7.89 3.79 3.86
C THR A 41 7.13 3.34 2.62
N ILE A 42 6.31 4.22 2.04
CA ILE A 42 5.57 3.91 0.82
C ILE A 42 6.55 3.62 -0.33
N LEU A 43 7.56 4.47 -0.48
CA LEU A 43 8.55 4.30 -1.54
C LEU A 43 9.37 3.03 -1.33
N LEU A 44 9.75 2.73 -0.10
CA LEU A 44 10.47 1.49 0.22
C LEU A 44 9.61 0.28 -0.12
N SER A 45 8.33 0.34 0.23
CA SER A 45 7.39 -0.75 -0.06
C SER A 45 7.26 -0.98 -1.56
N ALA A 46 7.11 0.09 -2.33
CA ALA A 46 7.00 0.00 -3.78
C ALA A 46 8.27 -0.58 -4.39
N ARG A 47 9.43 -0.15 -3.90
CA ARG A 47 10.72 -0.68 -4.36
C ARG A 47 10.83 -2.17 -4.10
N ARG A 48 10.43 -2.62 -2.92
CA ARG A 48 10.46 -4.05 -2.59
C ARG A 48 9.59 -4.87 -3.52
N VAL A 49 8.41 -4.35 -3.84
CA VAL A 49 7.51 -5.03 -4.78
C VAL A 49 8.17 -5.17 -6.15
N LEU A 50 8.73 -4.07 -6.66
CA LEU A 50 9.35 -4.09 -7.98
C LEU A 50 10.57 -5.01 -8.02
N GLU A 51 11.38 -5.01 -6.96
CA GLU A 51 12.56 -5.88 -6.88
C GLU A 51 12.16 -7.35 -6.88
N LYS A 52 11.15 -7.71 -6.11
CA LYS A 52 10.68 -9.10 -6.05
C LYS A 52 10.12 -9.54 -7.39
N GLN A 53 9.33 -8.71 -8.04
CA GLN A 53 8.76 -9.04 -9.33
C GLN A 53 9.84 -9.17 -10.41
N ALA A 54 10.89 -8.33 -10.33
CA ALA A 54 12.03 -8.45 -11.25
C ALA A 54 12.78 -9.76 -11.07
N GLU A 55 12.74 -10.33 -9.87
CA GLU A 55 13.36 -11.63 -9.57
C GLU A 55 12.43 -12.81 -9.87
N GLY A 56 11.24 -12.54 -10.38
CA GLY A 56 10.27 -13.57 -10.65
C GLY A 56 9.45 -14.02 -9.46
N VAL A 57 9.55 -13.29 -8.34
CA VAL A 57 8.79 -13.61 -7.13
C VAL A 57 7.42 -12.96 -7.20
N VAL A 58 6.37 -13.75 -6.99
CA VAL A 58 5.00 -13.23 -6.97
C VAL A 58 4.73 -12.59 -5.61
N VAL A 59 4.30 -11.33 -5.62
CA VAL A 59 3.91 -10.64 -4.39
C VAL A 59 2.44 -10.94 -4.14
N SER A 60 2.18 -11.99 -3.36
CA SER A 60 0.84 -12.54 -3.17
C SER A 60 0.15 -12.03 -1.90
N GLY A 61 0.79 -11.15 -1.14
CA GLY A 61 0.20 -10.61 0.08
C GLY A 61 1.12 -9.63 0.77
N PRO A 62 0.64 -8.98 1.84
CA PRO A 62 1.40 -7.95 2.53
C PRO A 62 2.69 -8.44 3.20
N LYS A 63 2.75 -9.73 3.56
CA LYS A 63 3.96 -10.29 4.17
C LYS A 63 5.16 -10.22 3.24
N LYS A 64 4.93 -10.28 1.94
CA LYS A 64 6.00 -10.19 0.95
C LYS A 64 6.58 -8.78 0.88
N ILE A 65 5.81 -7.78 1.29
CA ILE A 65 6.29 -6.40 1.35
C ILE A 65 7.05 -6.18 2.66
N GLY A 66 6.45 -6.57 3.78
CA GLY A 66 7.10 -6.59 5.08
C GLY A 66 7.40 -5.24 5.70
N THR A 67 6.77 -4.17 5.23
CA THR A 67 6.97 -2.84 5.77
C THR A 67 5.82 -2.43 6.67
N PHE A 68 6.00 -1.31 7.40
CA PHE A 68 4.92 -0.75 8.20
C PHE A 68 3.76 -0.36 7.28
N GLY A 69 2.57 -0.79 7.64
CA GLY A 69 1.38 -0.48 6.85
C GLY A 69 1.20 -1.34 5.61
N ALA A 70 2.00 -2.39 5.43
CA ALA A 70 1.93 -3.26 4.26
C ALA A 70 0.53 -3.84 4.04
N SER A 71 -0.21 -4.12 5.12
CA SER A 71 -1.58 -4.64 5.02
C SER A 71 -2.51 -3.70 4.27
N TYR A 72 -2.24 -2.40 4.35
CA TYR A 72 -3.04 -1.39 3.67
C TYR A 72 -2.45 -1.01 2.32
N LEU A 73 -1.12 -1.06 2.20
CA LEU A 73 -0.47 -0.74 0.93
C LEU A 73 -0.68 -1.82 -0.13
N TYR A 74 -0.73 -3.08 0.29
CA TYR A 74 -0.88 -4.19 -0.65
C TYR A 74 -2.11 -4.04 -1.54
N PRO A 75 -3.34 -3.87 -1.00
CA PRO A 75 -4.51 -3.73 -1.86
C PRO A 75 -4.47 -2.48 -2.73
N VAL A 76 -3.89 -1.38 -2.22
CA VAL A 76 -3.76 -0.16 -3.00
C VAL A 76 -2.79 -0.38 -4.17
N PHE A 77 -1.66 -1.03 -3.92
CA PHE A 77 -0.69 -1.34 -4.97
C PHE A 77 -1.28 -2.27 -6.04
N CYS A 78 -2.15 -3.20 -5.64
CA CYS A 78 -2.84 -4.04 -6.60
C CYS A 78 -3.77 -3.21 -7.48
N GLN A 79 -4.49 -2.27 -6.88
CA GLN A 79 -5.45 -1.44 -7.60
C GLN A 79 -4.78 -0.54 -8.63
N ILE A 80 -3.60 0.00 -8.33
CA ILE A 80 -2.90 0.88 -9.27
C ILE A 80 -2.03 0.10 -10.26
N GLY A 81 -2.03 -1.22 -10.19
CA GLY A 81 -1.30 -2.06 -11.13
C GLY A 81 0.18 -2.25 -10.82
N LEU A 82 0.64 -1.81 -9.65
CA LEU A 82 2.03 -2.00 -9.26
C LEU A 82 2.32 -3.48 -8.98
N ILE A 83 1.37 -4.15 -8.35
CA ILE A 83 1.44 -5.59 -8.12
C ILE A 83 0.63 -6.29 -9.21
N THR A 84 1.29 -7.12 -9.97
CA THR A 84 0.68 -7.83 -11.10
C THR A 84 0.68 -9.33 -10.90
#